data_46a77f38006ab3ee88924caf109359d6
#
_entry.id   46a77f38006ab3ee88924caf109359d6
#
_cell.length_a   1.000
_cell.length_b   1.000
_cell.length_c   1.000
_cell.angle_alpha   90.00
_cell.angle_beta   90.00
_cell.angle_gamma   90.00
#
_symmetry.space_group_name_H-M   'P 1'
#
loop_
_entity.id
_entity.type
_entity.pdbx_description
1 polymer ?
#
loop_
_entity_poly.entity_id
_entity_poly.type
_entity_poly.pdbx_seq_one_letter_code
_entity_poly.pdbx_strand_id
1 'polypeptide(L)'
;MRNLKKVLSLSLALVMLLGLMVVGAGAATNYTDASDITYKEAVDVMNAVGVFIGDEKGNFNAKENLTREQAAKIIAYLELGSKAADALVGGATFTDVASTRWSAGFVGYCAQAGIVSGVGDSKFDPAGQLTALQFGKMLLVELGYDAKAAGMVGTDWAINTSKLMAGTKLMDGISGSVNQVLTREKAAQMTLNALKAPTVEYTTKGSSISVNGAEINLGASEPTYVTNTIAKQQTISDATLTNNGGYTIELGEKLYTKLKLSSGAMDDFGRPIHIWTNDTKKIGEYAEDEDAKYTDSVKRGTIYADLGLSNSGIPAGNVTYYVDGEKTTFTNDIVKGSLDEVGGNGALTQVWYDSAKNTATITVINTYFAQIAAAYKASTTKDAYGNTGLGSTYETDDAYAVDDYVLYTYSKMTGATGVKSMKLAEKVTGTLTGYVEGKSVVAGGTTYKINAVAASKATIGSSLTNAMNTTVDVYLGFYGDAVYVDAAAASDAYAAVIGSNSASGTGSL
;
A
#
# COMPACT_ATOMS: atom_id res chain seq x y z
N MET A 1 -28.70 0.51 5.94
CA MET A 1 -27.44 0.52 6.72
C MET A 1 -26.49 -0.66 6.43
N ARG A 2 -26.97 -1.89 6.21
CA ARG A 2 -26.10 -3.06 5.93
C ARG A 2 -25.44 -3.05 4.54
N ASN A 3 -26.07 -2.41 3.55
CA ASN A 3 -25.53 -2.29 2.18
C ASN A 3 -24.56 -1.12 2.04
N LEU A 4 -24.75 -0.04 2.81
CA LEU A 4 -23.85 1.10 2.85
C LEU A 4 -22.47 0.73 3.40
N LYS A 5 -22.41 -0.16 4.41
CA LYS A 5 -21.15 -0.67 4.98
C LYS A 5 -20.38 -1.58 3.98
N LYS A 6 -21.08 -2.31 3.11
CA LYS A 6 -20.45 -3.15 2.07
C LYS A 6 -19.90 -2.30 0.92
N VAL A 7 -20.61 -1.25 0.53
CA VAL A 7 -20.14 -0.31 -0.49
C VAL A 7 -18.96 0.50 0.04
N LEU A 8 -19.02 0.94 1.31
CA LEU A 8 -17.91 1.66 1.95
C LEU A 8 -16.66 0.77 2.12
N SER A 9 -16.83 -0.53 2.41
CA SER A 9 -15.69 -1.46 2.54
C SER A 9 -15.08 -1.84 1.19
N LEU A 10 -15.87 -1.88 0.12
CA LEU A 10 -15.37 -2.16 -1.23
C LEU A 10 -14.63 -0.94 -1.82
N SER A 11 -15.16 0.27 -1.59
CA SER A 11 -14.50 1.51 -1.99
C SER A 11 -13.21 1.76 -1.19
N LEU A 12 -13.18 1.41 0.10
CA LEU A 12 -11.98 1.53 0.92
C LEU A 12 -10.87 0.57 0.50
N ALA A 13 -11.23 -0.67 0.09
CA ALA A 13 -10.27 -1.64 -0.44
C ALA A 13 -9.71 -1.20 -1.82
N LEU A 14 -10.54 -0.59 -2.66
CA LEU A 14 -10.12 -0.07 -3.98
C LEU A 14 -9.24 1.18 -3.84
N VAL A 15 -9.51 2.04 -2.85
CA VAL A 15 -8.73 3.25 -2.55
C VAL A 15 -7.33 2.89 -2.03
N MET A 16 -7.18 1.81 -1.28
CA MET A 16 -5.84 1.32 -0.86
C MET A 16 -4.99 0.85 -2.04
N LEU A 17 -5.61 0.30 -3.10
CA LEU A 17 -4.86 -0.19 -4.27
C LEU A 17 -4.24 0.94 -5.12
N LEU A 18 -4.86 2.12 -5.14
CA LEU A 18 -4.41 3.26 -5.97
C LEU A 18 -3.45 4.22 -5.26
N GLY A 19 -3.42 4.19 -3.93
CA GLY A 19 -2.40 4.91 -3.15
C GLY A 19 -0.98 4.38 -3.35
N LEU A 20 -0.86 3.16 -3.90
CA LEU A 20 0.40 2.44 -4.10
C LEU A 20 0.84 2.37 -5.56
N MET A 21 0.25 3.16 -6.48
CA MET A 21 0.77 3.21 -7.85
C MET A 21 2.15 3.84 -7.84
N VAL A 22 3.15 2.97 -7.78
CA VAL A 22 4.55 3.30 -8.00
C VAL A 22 4.72 3.66 -9.46
N VAL A 23 4.97 4.92 -9.73
CA VAL A 23 5.42 5.38 -11.03
C VAL A 23 6.93 5.53 -10.96
N GLY A 24 7.64 4.47 -11.22
CA GLY A 24 9.08 4.52 -11.30
C GLY A 24 9.63 3.28 -11.98
N ALA A 25 10.38 3.47 -13.06
CA ALA A 25 11.20 2.43 -13.67
C ALA A 25 12.38 2.05 -12.75
N GLY A 26 12.07 1.57 -11.55
CA GLY A 26 12.99 0.84 -10.70
C GLY A 26 12.92 -0.64 -11.09
N ALA A 27 13.97 -1.41 -10.83
CA ALA A 27 13.93 -2.86 -10.99
C ALA A 27 12.98 -3.47 -9.94
N ALA A 28 11.68 -3.17 -10.08
CA ALA A 28 10.63 -3.82 -9.33
C ALA A 28 10.77 -5.33 -9.56
N THR A 29 10.63 -6.10 -8.50
CA THR A 29 10.57 -7.54 -8.61
C THR A 29 9.36 -7.91 -9.43
N ASN A 30 9.59 -8.47 -10.61
CA ASN A 30 8.52 -8.94 -11.50
C ASN A 30 7.98 -10.27 -10.95
N TYR A 31 7.23 -10.21 -9.85
CA TYR A 31 6.45 -11.35 -9.40
C TYR A 31 5.25 -11.55 -10.31
N THR A 32 4.93 -12.80 -10.64
CA THR A 32 3.77 -13.12 -11.49
C THR A 32 2.44 -12.80 -10.82
N ASP A 33 2.42 -12.70 -9.48
CA ASP A 33 1.30 -12.29 -8.64
C ASP A 33 1.45 -10.86 -8.07
N ALA A 34 2.19 -9.98 -8.76
CA ALA A 34 2.48 -8.62 -8.30
C ALA A 34 1.21 -7.78 -8.04
N SER A 35 0.11 -8.06 -8.77
CA SER A 35 -1.20 -7.41 -8.57
C SER A 35 -1.83 -7.69 -7.19
N ASP A 36 -1.45 -8.81 -6.56
CA ASP A 36 -1.98 -9.21 -5.25
C ASP A 36 -1.19 -8.60 -4.08
N ILE A 37 -0.05 -7.95 -4.36
CA ILE A 37 0.82 -7.37 -3.35
C ILE A 37 0.30 -5.99 -2.94
N THR A 38 -0.10 -5.86 -1.67
CA THR A 38 -0.53 -4.59 -1.08
C THR A 38 0.65 -3.76 -0.57
N TYR A 39 1.63 -4.40 0.07
CA TYR A 39 2.80 -3.74 0.68
C TYR A 39 4.01 -3.80 -0.26
N LYS A 40 3.87 -3.16 -1.42
CA LYS A 40 4.85 -3.26 -2.51
C LYS A 40 6.25 -2.77 -2.11
N GLU A 41 6.36 -1.63 -1.44
CA GLU A 41 7.63 -1.10 -0.94
C GLU A 41 8.35 -2.14 -0.08
N ALA A 42 7.65 -2.70 0.90
CA ALA A 42 8.24 -3.66 1.81
C ALA A 42 8.71 -4.93 1.08
N VAL A 43 7.91 -5.42 0.13
CA VAL A 43 8.26 -6.60 -0.67
C VAL A 43 9.48 -6.33 -1.54
N ASP A 44 9.52 -5.19 -2.22
CA ASP A 44 10.64 -4.82 -3.11
C ASP A 44 11.95 -4.63 -2.32
N VAL A 45 11.90 -3.90 -1.18
CA VAL A 45 13.08 -3.68 -0.34
C VAL A 45 13.57 -4.99 0.28
N MET A 46 12.66 -5.80 0.83
CA MET A 46 13.02 -7.07 1.44
C MET A 46 13.57 -8.07 0.43
N ASN A 47 13.08 -8.05 -0.79
CA ASN A 47 13.64 -8.84 -1.88
C ASN A 47 15.05 -8.35 -2.26
N ALA A 48 15.23 -7.03 -2.39
CA ALA A 48 16.50 -6.43 -2.78
C ALA A 48 17.63 -6.70 -1.77
N VAL A 49 17.30 -6.89 -0.49
CA VAL A 49 18.24 -7.30 0.55
C VAL A 49 18.28 -8.82 0.76
N GLY A 50 17.51 -9.59 -0.01
CA GLY A 50 17.53 -11.05 -0.04
C GLY A 50 16.87 -11.75 1.15
N VAL A 51 16.00 -11.05 1.90
CA VAL A 51 15.28 -11.60 3.07
C VAL A 51 13.99 -12.32 2.67
N PHE A 52 13.22 -11.72 1.78
CA PHE A 52 12.03 -12.32 1.22
C PHE A 52 12.24 -12.55 -0.28
N ILE A 53 12.24 -13.81 -0.68
CA ILE A 53 12.38 -14.22 -2.08
C ILE A 53 11.12 -14.94 -2.52
N GLY A 54 10.81 -14.86 -3.81
CA GLY A 54 9.68 -15.58 -4.40
C GLY A 54 9.86 -17.09 -4.42
N ASP A 55 8.84 -17.79 -4.88
CA ASP A 55 8.89 -19.22 -5.13
C ASP A 55 9.54 -19.52 -6.51
N GLU A 56 9.74 -20.82 -6.81
CA GLU A 56 10.33 -21.29 -8.07
C GLU A 56 9.48 -20.94 -9.30
N LYS A 57 8.21 -20.57 -9.11
CA LYS A 57 7.28 -20.15 -10.17
C LYS A 57 7.28 -18.65 -10.38
N GLY A 58 8.05 -17.92 -9.59
CA GLY A 58 8.12 -16.46 -9.66
C GLY A 58 7.00 -15.74 -8.92
N ASN A 59 6.23 -16.42 -8.02
CA ASN A 59 5.22 -15.76 -7.19
C ASN A 59 5.84 -15.29 -5.87
N PHE A 60 5.32 -14.20 -5.34
CA PHE A 60 5.59 -13.79 -3.96
C PHE A 60 4.70 -14.50 -2.94
N ASN A 61 3.48 -14.87 -3.34
CA ASN A 61 2.46 -15.49 -2.49
C ASN A 61 2.06 -14.57 -1.31
N ALA A 62 1.72 -13.31 -1.64
CA ALA A 62 1.49 -12.22 -0.69
C ALA A 62 0.47 -12.55 0.41
N LYS A 63 -0.61 -13.22 0.04
CA LYS A 63 -1.76 -13.50 0.93
C LYS A 63 -1.63 -14.82 1.70
N GLU A 64 -0.60 -15.62 1.45
CA GLU A 64 -0.38 -16.86 2.19
C GLU A 64 0.00 -16.58 3.65
N ASN A 65 -0.51 -17.42 4.54
CA ASN A 65 -0.20 -17.35 5.96
C ASN A 65 1.23 -17.82 6.23
N LEU A 66 1.94 -17.09 7.06
CA LEU A 66 3.31 -17.41 7.44
C LEU A 66 3.35 -18.52 8.49
N THR A 67 4.17 -19.54 8.24
CA THR A 67 4.44 -20.60 9.24
C THR A 67 5.61 -20.24 10.14
N ARG A 68 5.69 -20.91 11.31
CA ARG A 68 6.75 -20.68 12.28
C ARG A 68 8.14 -20.99 11.73
N GLU A 69 8.28 -22.05 10.93
CA GLU A 69 9.56 -22.38 10.29
C GLU A 69 9.95 -21.41 9.17
N GLN A 70 8.96 -20.88 8.43
CA GLN A 70 9.23 -19.82 7.44
C GLN A 70 9.69 -18.53 8.12
N ALA A 71 9.09 -18.18 9.26
CA ALA A 71 9.54 -17.04 10.05
C ALA A 71 10.98 -17.21 10.56
N ALA A 72 11.34 -18.42 11.04
CA ALA A 72 12.72 -18.69 11.45
C ALA A 72 13.72 -18.51 10.29
N LYS A 73 13.35 -18.92 9.06
CA LYS A 73 14.16 -18.68 7.86
C LYS A 73 14.29 -17.18 7.58
N ILE A 74 13.20 -16.42 7.65
CA ILE A 74 13.21 -14.97 7.42
C ILE A 74 14.16 -14.28 8.40
N ILE A 75 14.08 -14.59 9.68
CA ILE A 75 14.95 -14.00 10.70
C ILE A 75 16.42 -14.39 10.46
N ALA A 76 16.70 -15.65 10.17
CA ALA A 76 18.06 -16.07 9.87
C ALA A 76 18.61 -15.35 8.62
N TYR A 77 17.78 -15.13 7.60
CA TYR A 77 18.18 -14.37 6.42
C TYR A 77 18.38 -12.88 6.73
N LEU A 78 17.55 -12.32 7.61
CA LEU A 78 17.66 -10.93 8.05
C LEU A 78 19.01 -10.68 8.75
N GLU A 79 19.41 -11.57 9.68
CA GLU A 79 20.60 -11.37 10.51
C GLU A 79 21.91 -11.80 9.81
N LEU A 80 21.90 -12.94 9.13
CA LEU A 80 23.11 -13.53 8.55
C LEU A 80 23.28 -13.24 7.05
N GLY A 81 22.21 -12.80 6.37
CA GLY A 81 22.12 -12.83 4.92
C GLY A 81 21.85 -14.23 4.37
N SER A 82 21.21 -14.34 3.20
CA SER A 82 20.75 -15.61 2.65
C SER A 82 21.88 -16.64 2.48
N LYS A 83 23.04 -16.24 1.97
CA LYS A 83 24.16 -17.13 1.72
C LYS A 83 24.71 -17.81 2.97
N ALA A 84 24.84 -17.07 4.07
CA ALA A 84 25.34 -17.64 5.34
C ALA A 84 24.24 -18.45 6.03
N ALA A 85 22.99 -17.99 5.97
CA ALA A 85 21.87 -18.70 6.55
C ALA A 85 21.58 -20.04 5.84
N ASP A 86 21.72 -20.13 4.52
CA ASP A 86 21.55 -21.39 3.79
C ASP A 86 22.65 -22.42 4.09
N ALA A 87 23.78 -21.99 4.66
CA ALA A 87 24.84 -22.87 5.12
C ALA A 87 24.59 -23.45 6.52
N LEU A 88 23.53 -23.02 7.22
CA LEU A 88 23.16 -23.56 8.52
C LEU A 88 22.76 -25.04 8.41
N VAL A 89 23.47 -25.89 9.12
CA VAL A 89 23.18 -27.32 9.17
C VAL A 89 22.52 -27.68 10.50
N GLY A 90 21.53 -28.55 10.42
CA GLY A 90 20.54 -28.85 11.42
C GLY A 90 21.02 -29.30 12.76
N GLY A 91 20.21 -29.21 13.75
CA GLY A 91 20.42 -29.54 15.15
C GLY A 91 19.43 -28.82 16.02
N ALA A 92 18.18 -28.73 15.61
CA ALA A 92 17.13 -28.18 16.47
C ALA A 92 16.92 -29.14 17.64
N THR A 93 16.84 -28.61 18.86
CA THR A 93 16.56 -29.32 20.10
C THR A 93 15.06 -29.70 20.24
N PHE A 94 14.29 -29.60 19.16
CA PHE A 94 12.86 -29.88 19.16
C PHE A 94 12.54 -31.25 18.53
N THR A 95 11.69 -32.01 19.20
CA THR A 95 11.35 -33.39 18.79
C THR A 95 10.59 -33.52 17.49
N ASP A 96 9.90 -32.46 17.08
CA ASP A 96 9.10 -32.38 15.86
C ASP A 96 9.85 -31.69 14.69
N VAL A 97 11.14 -31.38 14.86
CA VAL A 97 12.01 -30.81 13.82
C VAL A 97 13.14 -31.81 13.55
N ALA A 98 12.93 -32.71 12.59
CA ALA A 98 13.95 -33.65 12.17
C ALA A 98 15.18 -32.91 11.60
N SER A 99 16.38 -33.40 11.85
CA SER A 99 17.62 -32.79 11.32
C SER A 99 17.68 -32.71 9.80
N THR A 100 16.90 -33.55 9.11
CA THR A 100 16.77 -33.55 7.64
C THR A 100 15.69 -32.59 7.13
N ARG A 101 14.91 -31.96 8.04
CA ARG A 101 13.91 -30.99 7.64
C ARG A 101 14.62 -29.74 7.09
N TRP A 102 14.09 -29.19 6.00
CA TRP A 102 14.67 -28.01 5.32
C TRP A 102 14.88 -26.81 6.26
N SER A 103 14.05 -26.69 7.31
CA SER A 103 14.06 -25.58 8.27
C SER A 103 14.94 -25.85 9.50
N ALA A 104 15.51 -27.06 9.65
CA ALA A 104 16.18 -27.49 10.89
C ALA A 104 17.33 -26.55 11.28
N GLY A 105 18.14 -26.10 10.33
CA GLY A 105 19.24 -25.16 10.58
C GLY A 105 18.74 -23.79 11.05
N PHE A 106 17.73 -23.26 10.39
CA PHE A 106 17.14 -21.95 10.74
C PHE A 106 16.47 -21.97 12.12
N VAL A 107 15.68 -23.00 12.39
CA VAL A 107 15.03 -23.19 13.71
C VAL A 107 16.06 -23.35 14.80
N GLY A 108 17.10 -24.16 14.56
CA GLY A 108 18.20 -24.37 15.50
C GLY A 108 18.94 -23.08 15.84
N TYR A 109 19.28 -22.30 14.80
CA TYR A 109 19.90 -20.99 14.95
C TYR A 109 19.04 -20.02 15.78
N CYS A 110 17.80 -19.81 15.41
CA CYS A 110 16.89 -18.91 16.10
C CYS A 110 16.61 -19.36 17.55
N ALA A 111 16.57 -20.67 17.81
CA ALA A 111 16.41 -21.19 19.17
C ALA A 111 17.65 -20.94 20.04
N GLN A 112 18.84 -21.12 19.48
CA GLN A 112 20.10 -20.86 20.18
C GLN A 112 20.30 -19.37 20.46
N ALA A 113 19.88 -18.51 19.52
CA ALA A 113 19.90 -17.04 19.69
C ALA A 113 18.80 -16.52 20.63
N GLY A 114 17.88 -17.38 21.10
CA GLY A 114 16.76 -16.98 21.96
C GLY A 114 15.63 -16.23 21.27
N ILE A 115 15.63 -16.21 19.94
CA ILE A 115 14.64 -15.52 19.10
C ILE A 115 13.32 -16.29 19.10
N VAL A 116 13.37 -17.60 19.02
CA VAL A 116 12.22 -18.49 19.08
C VAL A 116 12.25 -19.40 20.30
N SER A 117 11.06 -19.81 20.73
CA SER A 117 10.85 -20.80 21.78
C SER A 117 9.95 -21.92 21.27
N GLY A 118 10.00 -23.08 21.92
CA GLY A 118 9.05 -24.15 21.69
C GLY A 118 7.63 -23.80 22.15
N VAL A 119 6.67 -24.60 21.72
CA VAL A 119 5.25 -24.47 22.10
C VAL A 119 4.88 -25.35 23.32
N GLY A 120 5.85 -25.99 23.93
CA GLY A 120 5.70 -26.97 25.00
C GLY A 120 6.11 -28.37 24.54
N ASP A 121 6.26 -29.30 25.48
CA ASP A 121 6.60 -30.71 25.24
C ASP A 121 7.82 -30.92 24.31
N SER A 122 8.81 -30.05 24.41
CA SER A 122 9.98 -30.05 23.53
C SER A 122 9.65 -29.96 22.04
N LYS A 123 8.50 -29.36 21.67
CA LYS A 123 8.04 -29.17 20.28
C LYS A 123 8.18 -27.73 19.85
N PHE A 124 8.42 -27.53 18.56
CA PHE A 124 8.49 -26.21 17.89
C PHE A 124 7.19 -25.87 17.14
N ASP A 125 6.48 -26.85 16.64
CA ASP A 125 5.33 -26.72 15.73
C ASP A 125 5.73 -25.98 14.43
N PRO A 126 6.60 -26.55 13.58
CA PRO A 126 7.16 -25.87 12.42
C PRO A 126 6.11 -25.41 11.39
N ALA A 127 5.05 -26.17 11.19
CA ALA A 127 3.96 -25.85 10.28
C ALA A 127 2.85 -24.97 10.90
N GLY A 128 2.94 -24.70 12.20
CA GLY A 128 1.98 -23.82 12.87
C GLY A 128 2.03 -22.40 12.32
N GLN A 129 0.84 -21.80 12.20
CA GLN A 129 0.74 -20.41 11.72
C GLN A 129 1.13 -19.41 12.80
N LEU A 130 1.80 -18.34 12.40
CA LEU A 130 2.20 -17.26 13.30
C LEU A 130 1.17 -16.14 13.33
N THR A 131 1.02 -15.53 14.52
CA THR A 131 0.36 -14.23 14.64
C THR A 131 1.36 -13.09 14.48
N ALA A 132 0.85 -11.88 14.18
CA ALA A 132 1.69 -10.68 14.12
C ALA A 132 2.40 -10.42 15.45
N LEU A 133 1.75 -10.73 16.58
CA LEU A 133 2.36 -10.61 17.92
C LEU A 133 3.57 -11.52 18.09
N GLN A 134 3.47 -12.77 17.63
CA GLN A 134 4.57 -13.74 17.74
C GLN A 134 5.75 -13.35 16.83
N PHE A 135 5.47 -12.90 15.62
CA PHE A 135 6.52 -12.41 14.71
C PHE A 135 7.14 -11.11 15.21
N GLY A 136 6.32 -10.21 15.76
CA GLY A 136 6.78 -8.96 16.38
C GLY A 136 7.76 -9.21 17.54
N LYS A 137 7.52 -10.26 18.36
CA LYS A 137 8.47 -10.67 19.39
C LYS A 137 9.83 -11.06 18.79
N MET A 138 9.85 -11.79 17.67
CA MET A 138 11.10 -12.16 16.98
C MET A 138 11.85 -10.91 16.51
N LEU A 139 11.15 -9.96 15.88
CA LEU A 139 11.74 -8.70 15.41
C LEU A 139 12.23 -7.81 16.57
N LEU A 140 11.55 -7.80 17.72
CA LEU A 140 12.01 -7.06 18.90
C LEU A 140 13.33 -7.64 19.45
N VAL A 141 13.51 -8.96 19.38
CA VAL A 141 14.81 -9.57 19.76
C VAL A 141 15.91 -9.13 18.79
N GLU A 142 15.62 -9.07 17.49
CA GLU A 142 16.55 -8.52 16.48
C GLU A 142 16.92 -7.05 16.73
N LEU A 143 15.97 -6.25 17.22
CA LEU A 143 16.23 -4.87 17.66
C LEU A 143 17.10 -4.77 18.90
N GLY A 144 17.41 -5.89 19.57
CA GLY A 144 18.26 -5.96 20.75
C GLY A 144 17.51 -6.09 22.09
N TYR A 145 16.17 -6.19 22.08
CA TYR A 145 15.42 -6.43 23.30
C TYR A 145 15.66 -7.84 23.82
N ASP A 146 16.15 -7.95 25.06
CA ASP A 146 16.27 -9.24 25.73
C ASP A 146 14.88 -9.74 26.13
N ALA A 147 14.50 -10.95 25.68
CA ALA A 147 13.15 -11.46 25.88
C ALA A 147 12.76 -11.61 27.37
N LYS A 148 13.72 -11.92 28.23
CA LYS A 148 13.49 -12.02 29.69
C LYS A 148 13.41 -10.64 30.32
N ALA A 149 14.40 -9.79 30.06
CA ALA A 149 14.50 -8.46 30.65
C ALA A 149 13.30 -7.58 30.25
N ALA A 150 12.86 -7.70 29.00
CA ALA A 150 11.70 -6.99 28.47
C ALA A 150 10.34 -7.62 28.84
N GLY A 151 10.34 -8.68 29.65
CA GLY A 151 9.12 -9.37 30.07
C GLY A 151 8.33 -10.03 28.94
N MET A 152 8.99 -10.34 27.82
CA MET A 152 8.38 -11.02 26.68
C MET A 152 8.33 -12.54 26.85
N VAL A 153 8.39 -13.02 28.08
CA VAL A 153 8.24 -14.42 28.51
C VAL A 153 7.28 -14.52 29.70
N GLY A 154 6.77 -15.73 30.00
CA GLY A 154 5.83 -15.93 31.10
C GLY A 154 4.41 -15.46 30.80
N THR A 155 3.60 -15.18 31.82
CA THR A 155 2.15 -14.87 31.66
C THR A 155 1.85 -13.56 30.94
N ASP A 156 2.70 -12.55 31.12
CA ASP A 156 2.47 -11.19 30.62
C ASP A 156 3.17 -10.92 29.28
N TRP A 157 3.75 -11.95 28.67
CA TRP A 157 4.54 -11.82 27.45
C TRP A 157 3.79 -11.08 26.34
N ALA A 158 2.51 -11.36 26.17
CA ALA A 158 1.70 -10.79 25.11
C ALA A 158 1.48 -9.27 25.28
N ILE A 159 1.21 -8.85 26.51
CA ILE A 159 1.00 -7.43 26.85
C ILE A 159 2.31 -6.65 26.67
N ASN A 160 3.40 -7.17 27.20
CA ASN A 160 4.71 -6.52 27.10
C ASN A 160 5.21 -6.46 25.65
N THR A 161 5.04 -7.53 24.89
CA THR A 161 5.35 -7.54 23.45
C THR A 161 4.53 -6.51 22.70
N SER A 162 3.20 -6.47 22.92
CA SER A 162 2.32 -5.48 22.25
C SER A 162 2.72 -4.04 22.56
N LYS A 163 3.08 -3.75 23.81
CA LYS A 163 3.56 -2.42 24.24
C LYS A 163 4.84 -2.02 23.50
N LEU A 164 5.81 -2.92 23.40
CA LEU A 164 7.05 -2.67 22.69
C LEU A 164 6.83 -2.53 21.18
N MET A 165 6.00 -3.38 20.59
CA MET A 165 5.61 -3.25 19.15
C MET A 165 4.99 -1.90 18.84
N ALA A 166 4.14 -1.37 19.73
CA ALA A 166 3.57 -0.04 19.56
C ALA A 166 4.63 1.05 19.67
N GLY A 167 5.55 0.95 20.65
CA GLY A 167 6.64 1.90 20.85
C GLY A 167 7.68 1.92 19.71
N THR A 168 7.91 0.77 19.07
CA THR A 168 8.82 0.61 17.92
C THR A 168 8.12 0.72 16.57
N LYS A 169 6.81 0.98 16.56
CA LYS A 169 5.98 1.13 15.34
C LYS A 169 6.02 -0.08 14.39
N LEU A 170 6.21 -1.29 14.91
CA LEU A 170 6.29 -2.50 14.06
C LEU A 170 5.03 -2.78 13.25
N MET A 171 3.86 -2.30 13.71
CA MET A 171 2.58 -2.45 13.01
C MET A 171 2.17 -1.22 12.21
N ASP A 172 3.05 -0.24 12.05
CA ASP A 172 2.73 0.98 11.33
C ASP A 172 2.36 0.68 9.86
N GLY A 173 1.30 1.30 9.37
CA GLY A 173 0.75 1.04 8.03
C GLY A 173 0.07 -0.32 7.86
N ILE A 174 0.00 -1.20 8.88
CA ILE A 174 -0.57 -2.55 8.77
C ILE A 174 -1.96 -2.61 9.42
N SER A 175 -2.95 -2.91 8.61
CA SER A 175 -4.32 -3.08 9.09
C SER A 175 -4.53 -4.40 9.85
N GLY A 176 -5.33 -4.36 10.92
CA GLY A 176 -5.80 -5.52 11.66
C GLY A 176 -5.20 -5.65 13.07
N SER A 177 -5.55 -6.74 13.75
CA SER A 177 -5.12 -7.01 15.13
C SER A 177 -3.76 -7.71 15.18
N VAL A 178 -2.97 -7.43 16.20
CA VAL A 178 -1.70 -8.16 16.49
C VAL A 178 -1.91 -9.66 16.73
N ASN A 179 -3.12 -10.08 17.10
CA ASN A 179 -3.47 -11.47 17.35
C ASN A 179 -3.95 -12.24 16.10
N GLN A 180 -4.09 -11.56 14.96
CA GLN A 180 -4.46 -12.26 13.71
C GLN A 180 -3.27 -13.04 13.15
N VAL A 181 -3.59 -14.09 12.39
CA VAL A 181 -2.59 -14.83 11.62
C VAL A 181 -1.95 -13.89 10.62
N LEU A 182 -0.63 -13.95 10.54
CA LEU A 182 0.19 -13.04 9.74
C LEU A 182 0.33 -13.58 8.31
N THR A 183 0.00 -12.73 7.33
CA THR A 183 0.30 -13.04 5.93
C THR A 183 1.75 -12.68 5.60
N ARG A 184 2.26 -13.29 4.52
CA ARG A 184 3.64 -13.12 4.08
C ARG A 184 3.98 -11.65 3.74
N GLU A 185 3.08 -10.92 3.07
CA GLU A 185 3.30 -9.50 2.77
C GLU A 185 3.29 -8.62 4.03
N LYS A 186 2.42 -8.94 5.02
CA LYS A 186 2.40 -8.22 6.30
C LYS A 186 3.67 -8.47 7.10
N ALA A 187 4.24 -9.69 7.01
CA ALA A 187 5.53 -9.97 7.61
C ALA A 187 6.65 -9.16 6.95
N ALA A 188 6.63 -8.99 5.63
CA ALA A 188 7.57 -8.12 4.93
C ALA A 188 7.46 -6.67 5.39
N GLN A 189 6.22 -6.15 5.55
CA GLN A 189 6.00 -4.79 6.07
C GLN A 189 6.48 -4.64 7.51
N MET A 190 6.20 -5.61 8.40
CA MET A 190 6.71 -5.57 9.76
C MET A 190 8.25 -5.59 9.80
N THR A 191 8.89 -6.35 8.90
CA THR A 191 10.34 -6.41 8.79
C THR A 191 10.91 -5.07 8.28
N LEU A 192 10.27 -4.44 7.29
CA LEU A 192 10.67 -3.09 6.83
C LEU A 192 10.54 -2.06 7.97
N ASN A 193 9.46 -2.11 8.74
CA ASN A 193 9.28 -1.24 9.90
C ASN A 193 10.38 -1.48 10.95
N ALA A 194 10.77 -2.74 11.17
CA ALA A 194 11.88 -3.08 12.06
C ALA A 194 13.23 -2.53 11.56
N LEU A 195 13.48 -2.54 10.24
CA LEU A 195 14.70 -1.93 9.68
C LEU A 195 14.78 -0.42 9.96
N LYS A 196 13.65 0.26 10.00
CA LYS A 196 13.54 1.70 10.30
C LYS A 196 13.58 1.99 11.80
N ALA A 197 13.47 0.98 12.67
CA ALA A 197 13.44 1.17 14.11
C ALA A 197 14.87 1.22 14.71
N PRO A 198 15.08 2.04 15.76
CA PRO A 198 16.36 2.14 16.44
C PRO A 198 16.64 0.85 17.21
N THR A 199 17.90 0.40 17.21
CA THR A 199 18.37 -0.73 18.00
C THR A 199 18.61 -0.33 19.45
N VAL A 200 18.49 -1.31 20.35
CA VAL A 200 18.68 -1.11 21.78
C VAL A 200 19.73 -2.10 22.34
N GLU A 201 20.29 -1.72 23.47
CA GLU A 201 21.19 -2.56 24.25
C GLU A 201 20.91 -2.41 25.75
N TYR A 202 21.36 -3.39 26.51
CA TYR A 202 21.26 -3.39 27.96
C TYR A 202 22.67 -3.30 28.57
N THR A 203 22.87 -2.35 29.47
CA THR A 203 24.14 -2.26 30.24
C THR A 203 24.34 -3.50 31.10
N THR A 204 23.25 -4.04 31.65
CA THR A 204 23.25 -5.33 32.39
C THR A 204 21.99 -6.12 31.96
N LYS A 205 22.17 -7.37 31.50
CA LYS A 205 21.07 -8.24 31.09
C LYS A 205 20.33 -8.92 32.23
N GLY A 206 20.71 -8.61 33.47
CA GLY A 206 20.22 -9.31 34.64
C GLY A 206 20.93 -10.68 34.82
N SER A 207 21.11 -11.08 36.03
CA SER A 207 21.63 -12.39 36.37
C SER A 207 21.01 -12.88 37.68
N SER A 208 20.80 -14.18 37.83
CA SER A 208 20.50 -14.77 39.11
C SER A 208 21.77 -15.36 39.70
N ILE A 209 22.08 -15.01 40.93
CA ILE A 209 23.20 -15.56 41.68
C ILE A 209 22.61 -16.40 42.81
N SER A 210 22.98 -17.68 42.88
CA SER A 210 22.60 -18.52 44.00
C SER A 210 23.66 -18.39 45.10
N VAL A 211 23.26 -17.86 46.26
CA VAL A 211 24.11 -17.74 47.43
C VAL A 211 23.47 -18.55 48.57
N ASN A 212 24.10 -19.61 48.96
CA ASN A 212 23.63 -20.52 50.03
C ASN A 212 22.19 -21.05 49.81
N GLY A 213 21.83 -21.32 48.55
CA GLY A 213 20.51 -21.83 48.19
C GLY A 213 19.40 -20.75 48.04
N ALA A 214 19.72 -19.48 48.27
CA ALA A 214 18.83 -18.35 47.96
C ALA A 214 19.21 -17.76 46.61
N GLU A 215 18.27 -17.64 45.70
CA GLU A 215 18.46 -16.95 44.41
C GLU A 215 18.31 -15.42 44.60
N ILE A 216 19.41 -14.72 44.36
CA ILE A 216 19.40 -13.25 44.27
C ILE A 216 19.28 -12.89 42.80
N ASN A 217 18.14 -12.37 42.41
CA ASN A 217 17.91 -11.86 41.06
C ASN A 217 18.39 -10.41 40.96
N LEU A 218 19.46 -10.18 40.21
CA LEU A 218 19.89 -8.87 39.80
C LEU A 218 19.02 -8.50 38.55
N GLY A 219 18.17 -7.47 38.68
CA GLY A 219 17.36 -7.00 37.59
C GLY A 219 18.21 -6.55 36.38
N ALA A 220 17.66 -6.69 35.18
CA ALA A 220 18.23 -6.07 33.99
C ALA A 220 18.15 -4.55 34.12
N SER A 221 19.08 -3.83 33.50
CA SER A 221 18.92 -2.38 33.29
C SER A 221 17.77 -2.12 32.32
N GLU A 222 17.22 -0.89 32.30
CA GLU A 222 16.37 -0.47 31.19
C GLU A 222 17.17 -0.48 29.89
N PRO A 223 16.52 -0.82 28.75
CA PRO A 223 17.18 -0.76 27.46
C PRO A 223 17.47 0.68 27.07
N THR A 224 18.62 0.91 26.49
CA THR A 224 19.04 2.22 25.95
C THR A 224 19.28 2.09 24.46
N TYR A 225 19.05 3.16 23.68
CA TYR A 225 19.35 3.13 22.26
C TYR A 225 20.85 2.96 22.02
N VAL A 226 21.17 2.08 21.04
CA VAL A 226 22.53 2.01 20.51
C VAL A 226 22.80 3.31 19.76
N THR A 227 23.89 3.99 20.11
CA THR A 227 24.22 5.29 19.54
C THR A 227 25.61 5.32 18.91
N ASN A 228 25.78 6.21 17.92
CA ASN A 228 27.07 6.53 17.33
C ASN A 228 27.35 8.02 17.56
N THR A 229 28.58 8.35 17.90
CA THR A 229 29.05 9.74 18.07
C THR A 229 29.37 10.43 16.74
N ILE A 230 29.49 9.66 15.66
CA ILE A 230 29.71 10.20 14.31
C ILE A 230 28.36 10.54 13.73
N ALA A 231 28.22 11.79 13.25
CA ALA A 231 27.02 12.24 12.54
C ALA A 231 26.59 11.19 11.49
N LYS A 232 25.28 10.96 11.42
CA LYS A 232 24.57 10.08 10.48
C LYS A 232 25.39 9.74 9.25
N GLN A 233 25.94 8.55 9.19
CA GLN A 233 26.57 8.06 7.97
C GLN A 233 25.51 7.50 7.00
N GLN A 234 24.39 7.05 7.55
CA GLN A 234 23.33 6.42 6.78
C GLN A 234 22.03 6.47 7.59
N THR A 235 20.97 6.96 6.97
CA THR A 235 19.63 6.95 7.56
C THR A 235 18.71 6.16 6.66
N ILE A 236 17.91 5.31 7.25
CA ILE A 236 16.83 4.60 6.58
C ILE A 236 15.46 4.97 7.16
N SER A 237 15.40 5.88 8.12
CA SER A 237 14.17 6.56 8.54
C SER A 237 14.39 8.07 8.57
N ASP A 238 13.29 8.82 8.49
CA ASP A 238 13.33 10.29 8.60
C ASP A 238 13.50 10.75 10.06
N ALA A 239 13.24 9.86 11.01
CA ALA A 239 13.34 10.17 12.42
C ALA A 239 14.79 10.07 12.91
N THR A 240 15.36 11.19 13.29
CA THR A 240 16.63 11.22 14.02
C THR A 240 16.33 11.22 15.51
N LEU A 241 16.46 10.06 16.14
CA LEU A 241 16.43 9.97 17.58
C LEU A 241 17.85 10.16 18.11
N THR A 242 17.99 10.89 19.20
CA THR A 242 19.27 11.07 19.90
C THR A 242 19.16 10.57 21.32
N ASN A 243 20.21 9.93 21.82
CA ASN A 243 20.33 9.52 23.21
C ASN A 243 21.72 9.92 23.70
N ASN A 244 21.80 10.59 24.83
CA ASN A 244 23.07 11.05 25.43
C ASN A 244 24.02 11.78 24.47
N GLY A 245 23.45 12.55 23.52
CA GLY A 245 24.21 13.31 22.54
C GLY A 245 24.74 12.52 21.34
N GLY A 246 24.46 11.23 21.27
CA GLY A 246 24.75 10.37 20.11
C GLY A 246 23.52 10.19 19.20
N TYR A 247 23.75 9.81 17.96
CA TYR A 247 22.70 9.41 17.02
C TYR A 247 22.35 7.95 17.19
N THR A 248 21.07 7.62 17.16
CA THR A 248 20.61 6.23 17.21
C THR A 248 20.97 5.47 15.94
N ILE A 249 21.23 4.18 16.08
CA ILE A 249 21.52 3.27 14.97
C ILE A 249 20.26 2.42 14.71
N GLU A 250 19.72 2.54 13.53
CA GLU A 250 18.59 1.73 13.06
C GLU A 250 19.03 0.32 12.69
N LEU A 251 18.12 -0.67 12.82
CA LEU A 251 18.44 -2.06 12.50
C LEU A 251 18.94 -2.23 11.07
N GLY A 252 18.35 -1.52 10.12
CA GLY A 252 18.77 -1.56 8.72
C GLY A 252 20.16 -0.96 8.50
N GLU A 253 20.54 0.10 9.22
CA GLU A 253 21.88 0.66 9.20
C GLU A 253 22.93 -0.33 9.74
N LYS A 254 22.53 -1.09 10.77
CA LYS A 254 23.38 -2.13 11.37
C LYS A 254 23.58 -3.32 10.43
N LEU A 255 22.52 -3.79 9.77
CA LEU A 255 22.56 -5.04 9.00
C LEU A 255 22.91 -4.80 7.52
N TYR A 256 22.49 -3.69 6.94
CA TYR A 256 22.59 -3.42 5.50
C TYR A 256 23.24 -2.07 5.21
N THR A 257 24.56 -1.99 5.34
CA THR A 257 25.33 -0.74 5.18
C THR A 257 25.22 -0.09 3.82
N LYS A 258 24.73 -0.81 2.80
CA LYS A 258 24.51 -0.31 1.43
C LYS A 258 23.07 0.10 1.14
N LEU A 259 22.13 -0.26 2.03
CA LEU A 259 20.74 0.14 1.90
C LEU A 259 20.59 1.60 2.31
N LYS A 260 19.94 2.39 1.46
CA LYS A 260 19.72 3.82 1.72
C LYS A 260 18.31 4.22 1.35
N LEU A 261 17.75 5.12 2.15
CA LEU A 261 16.51 5.82 1.89
C LEU A 261 16.84 7.30 1.68
N SER A 262 16.34 7.89 0.62
CA SER A 262 16.40 9.33 0.34
C SER A 262 15.00 9.90 0.18
N SER A 263 14.74 11.04 0.84
CA SER A 263 13.48 11.78 0.80
C SER A 263 13.65 13.09 0.02
N GLY A 264 12.55 13.78 -0.21
CA GLY A 264 12.53 15.13 -0.80
C GLY A 264 12.47 15.17 -2.32
N ALA A 265 12.30 14.03 -2.98
CA ALA A 265 11.92 13.95 -4.39
C ALA A 265 10.39 14.02 -4.55
N MET A 266 9.94 14.20 -5.77
CA MET A 266 8.52 14.15 -6.14
C MET A 266 8.33 13.20 -7.31
N ASP A 267 7.17 12.55 -7.36
CA ASP A 267 6.80 11.73 -8.51
C ASP A 267 6.20 12.57 -9.64
N ASP A 268 5.78 11.89 -10.69
CA ASP A 268 5.20 12.50 -11.89
C ASP A 268 3.88 13.27 -11.66
N PHE A 269 3.31 13.18 -10.48
CA PHE A 269 2.10 13.91 -10.07
C PHE A 269 2.39 15.01 -9.03
N GLY A 270 3.66 15.20 -8.62
CA GLY A 270 4.06 16.15 -7.58
C GLY A 270 3.85 15.63 -6.17
N ARG A 271 3.62 14.32 -5.99
CA ARG A 271 3.54 13.70 -4.67
C ARG A 271 4.94 13.58 -4.07
N PRO A 272 5.14 13.93 -2.80
CA PRO A 272 6.38 13.62 -2.12
C PRO A 272 6.65 12.12 -2.17
N ILE A 273 7.90 11.78 -2.50
CA ILE A 273 8.34 10.39 -2.56
C ILE A 273 9.65 10.21 -1.81
N HIS A 274 9.87 8.99 -1.41
CA HIS A 274 11.18 8.50 -1.00
C HIS A 274 11.68 7.42 -1.95
N ILE A 275 13.01 7.29 -2.02
CA ILE A 275 13.69 6.41 -2.97
C ILE A 275 14.58 5.46 -2.18
N TRP A 276 14.34 4.16 -2.36
CA TRP A 276 15.22 3.13 -1.84
C TRP A 276 16.29 2.76 -2.85
N THR A 277 17.53 2.66 -2.36
CA THR A 277 18.69 2.17 -3.13
C THR A 277 19.44 1.12 -2.33
N ASN A 278 20.00 0.11 -3.00
CA ASN A 278 20.96 -0.81 -2.42
C ASN A 278 22.26 -0.73 -3.22
N ASP A 279 23.31 -0.23 -2.59
CA ASP A 279 24.53 0.25 -3.25
C ASP A 279 24.19 1.41 -4.21
N THR A 280 24.49 1.28 -5.47
CA THR A 280 24.15 2.26 -6.52
C THR A 280 22.85 1.91 -7.26
N LYS A 281 22.25 0.77 -6.95
CA LYS A 281 21.08 0.26 -7.66
C LYS A 281 19.79 0.76 -6.99
N LYS A 282 18.97 1.46 -7.76
CA LYS A 282 17.62 1.85 -7.32
C LYS A 282 16.74 0.61 -7.16
N ILE A 283 16.07 0.51 -6.01
CA ILE A 283 15.06 -0.51 -5.72
C ILE A 283 13.69 -0.03 -6.20
N GLY A 284 13.29 1.16 -5.78
CA GLY A 284 12.01 1.73 -6.15
C GLY A 284 11.85 3.17 -5.63
N GLU A 285 10.77 3.79 -6.11
CA GLU A 285 10.26 5.08 -5.65
C GLU A 285 8.86 4.87 -5.09
N TYR A 286 8.59 5.42 -3.92
CA TYR A 286 7.34 5.20 -3.21
C TYR A 286 6.82 6.53 -2.70
N ALA A 287 5.51 6.76 -2.84
CA ALA A 287 4.88 7.94 -2.29
C ALA A 287 4.99 7.93 -0.76
N GLU A 288 5.25 9.09 -0.17
CA GLU A 288 5.15 9.26 1.27
C GLU A 288 3.67 9.16 1.69
N ASP A 289 3.43 8.70 2.92
CA ASP A 289 2.08 8.64 3.45
C ASP A 289 1.47 10.04 3.53
N GLU A 290 0.27 10.19 3.01
CA GLU A 290 -0.46 11.44 3.09
C GLU A 290 -1.10 11.66 4.46
N ASP A 291 -1.12 12.91 4.94
CA ASP A 291 -1.82 13.30 6.16
C ASP A 291 -3.35 13.34 5.98
N ALA A 292 -3.81 13.57 4.75
CA ALA A 292 -5.23 13.52 4.39
C ALA A 292 -5.44 13.11 2.92
N LYS A 293 -6.54 12.41 2.67
CA LYS A 293 -6.92 11.87 1.35
C LYS A 293 -8.40 12.01 1.08
N TYR A 294 -8.75 12.43 -0.14
CA TYR A 294 -10.13 12.60 -0.58
C TYR A 294 -10.31 12.11 -2.02
N THR A 295 -11.51 11.60 -2.32
CA THR A 295 -11.90 11.14 -3.67
C THR A 295 -13.09 11.90 -4.24
N ASP A 296 -13.60 12.84 -3.46
CA ASP A 296 -14.60 13.85 -3.83
C ASP A 296 -13.98 15.24 -3.69
N SER A 297 -14.68 16.28 -4.17
CA SER A 297 -14.30 17.65 -3.83
C SER A 297 -14.33 17.86 -2.31
N VAL A 298 -13.32 18.51 -1.80
CA VAL A 298 -13.16 18.75 -0.36
C VAL A 298 -13.04 20.23 -0.07
N LYS A 299 -13.71 20.68 0.98
CA LYS A 299 -13.59 22.07 1.45
C LYS A 299 -12.32 22.26 2.27
N ARG A 300 -11.74 23.44 2.14
CA ARG A 300 -10.60 23.88 2.94
C ARG A 300 -10.77 23.64 4.45
N GLY A 301 -11.95 24.00 4.99
CA GLY A 301 -12.22 23.80 6.41
C GLY A 301 -12.17 22.34 6.84
N THR A 302 -12.56 21.42 5.97
CA THR A 302 -12.46 19.97 6.19
C THR A 302 -10.98 19.55 6.21
N ILE A 303 -10.20 19.98 5.23
CA ILE A 303 -8.74 19.68 5.19
C ILE A 303 -8.07 20.15 6.47
N TYR A 304 -8.36 21.39 6.92
CA TYR A 304 -7.77 21.93 8.14
C TYR A 304 -8.20 21.16 9.40
N ALA A 305 -9.46 20.79 9.49
CA ALA A 305 -9.96 19.99 10.60
C ALA A 305 -9.28 18.61 10.67
N ASP A 306 -9.13 17.96 9.52
CA ASP A 306 -8.49 16.64 9.42
C ASP A 306 -6.99 16.70 9.76
N LEU A 307 -6.32 17.82 9.44
CA LEU A 307 -4.92 18.10 9.82
C LEU A 307 -4.78 18.64 11.26
N GLY A 308 -5.87 18.79 12.01
CA GLY A 308 -5.84 19.36 13.37
C GLY A 308 -5.50 20.86 13.42
N LEU A 309 -5.68 21.59 12.31
CA LEU A 309 -5.36 23.00 12.21
C LEU A 309 -6.57 23.89 12.53
N SER A 310 -6.27 25.10 13.02
CA SER A 310 -7.29 26.14 13.19
C SER A 310 -7.68 26.76 11.84
N ASN A 311 -8.78 27.52 11.81
CA ASN A 311 -9.25 28.21 10.61
C ASN A 311 -8.29 29.26 10.02
N SER A 312 -7.25 29.66 10.75
CA SER A 312 -6.18 30.52 10.23
C SER A 312 -5.15 29.77 9.37
N GLY A 313 -5.15 28.44 9.44
CA GLY A 313 -4.54 27.49 8.54
C GLY A 313 -3.13 27.76 8.11
N ILE A 314 -2.85 27.31 6.89
CA ILE A 314 -1.53 27.42 6.23
C ILE A 314 -1.54 28.69 5.37
N PRO A 315 -0.52 29.58 5.46
CA PRO A 315 -0.41 30.74 4.59
C PRO A 315 -0.41 30.33 3.10
N ALA A 316 -1.07 31.11 2.23
CA ALA A 316 -1.20 30.78 0.81
C ALA A 316 0.13 30.52 0.10
N GLY A 317 1.16 31.33 0.41
CA GLY A 317 2.50 31.15 -0.14
C GLY A 317 3.24 29.89 0.32
N ASN A 318 2.68 29.20 1.32
CA ASN A 318 3.24 27.97 1.89
C ASN A 318 2.55 26.70 1.37
N VAL A 319 1.61 26.84 0.44
CA VAL A 319 0.95 25.69 -0.19
C VAL A 319 1.49 25.49 -1.60
N THR A 320 2.06 24.33 -1.85
CA THR A 320 2.39 23.87 -3.19
C THR A 320 1.26 23.00 -3.70
N TYR A 321 0.74 23.30 -4.90
CA TYR A 321 -0.42 22.63 -5.45
C TYR A 321 -0.15 22.08 -6.84
N TYR A 322 -0.50 20.83 -7.05
CA TYR A 322 -0.38 20.14 -8.33
C TYR A 322 -1.73 19.58 -8.77
N VAL A 323 -2.02 19.69 -10.06
CA VAL A 323 -3.15 19.00 -10.71
C VAL A 323 -2.58 18.21 -11.88
N ASP A 324 -2.73 16.89 -11.81
CA ASP A 324 -2.13 15.97 -12.78
C ASP A 324 -0.62 16.21 -12.99
N GLY A 325 0.10 16.55 -11.92
CA GLY A 325 1.53 16.83 -11.95
C GLY A 325 1.91 18.23 -12.45
N GLU A 326 0.96 19.01 -12.96
CA GLU A 326 1.20 20.40 -13.32
C GLU A 326 1.13 21.28 -12.05
N LYS A 327 2.23 21.96 -11.74
CA LYS A 327 2.22 22.92 -10.65
C LYS A 327 1.36 24.12 -11.03
N THR A 328 0.30 24.32 -10.29
CA THR A 328 -0.64 25.42 -10.53
C THR A 328 -0.68 26.37 -9.33
N THR A 329 -0.94 27.63 -9.62
CA THR A 329 -1.08 28.63 -8.56
C THR A 329 -2.52 28.61 -8.09
N PHE A 330 -2.72 28.30 -6.84
CA PHE A 330 -4.02 28.49 -6.20
C PHE A 330 -4.20 29.99 -5.93
N THR A 331 -4.73 30.70 -6.91
CA THR A 331 -4.88 32.16 -6.84
C THR A 331 -5.95 32.63 -5.87
N ASN A 332 -6.86 31.74 -5.47
CA ASN A 332 -7.95 32.06 -4.54
C ASN A 332 -8.11 31.05 -3.43
N ASP A 333 -7.00 30.45 -3.10
CA ASP A 333 -6.85 30.09 -1.72
C ASP A 333 -7.69 28.95 -1.21
N ILE A 334 -7.06 27.82 -1.10
CA ILE A 334 -7.30 27.02 0.10
C ILE A 334 -7.30 27.92 1.35
N VAL A 335 -6.77 29.15 1.28
CA VAL A 335 -6.55 30.04 2.42
C VAL A 335 -7.52 31.21 2.54
N LYS A 336 -8.17 31.69 1.47
CA LYS A 336 -8.94 32.95 1.55
C LYS A 336 -10.29 33.03 0.83
N GLY A 337 -10.93 31.96 0.52
CA GLY A 337 -12.34 32.24 0.49
C GLY A 337 -13.20 32.08 -0.70
N SER A 338 -13.00 32.20 -1.95
CA SER A 338 -14.11 32.08 -2.89
C SER A 338 -14.21 30.74 -3.63
N LEU A 339 -13.18 29.91 -3.60
CA LEU A 339 -13.23 28.52 -4.03
C LEU A 339 -12.86 27.65 -2.82
N ASP A 340 -13.85 27.30 -2.06
CA ASP A 340 -13.69 26.48 -0.85
C ASP A 340 -13.40 25.01 -1.17
N GLU A 341 -13.30 24.60 -2.42
CA GLU A 341 -13.23 23.20 -2.80
C GLU A 341 -11.98 22.89 -3.60
N VAL A 342 -11.32 21.77 -3.25
CA VAL A 342 -10.14 21.18 -3.89
C VAL A 342 -10.52 19.82 -4.43
N GLY A 343 -9.90 19.41 -5.53
CA GLY A 343 -10.18 18.13 -6.14
C GLY A 343 -11.49 18.10 -6.92
N GLY A 344 -12.16 16.98 -6.90
CA GLY A 344 -13.41 16.74 -7.62
C GLY A 344 -13.88 15.31 -7.42
N ASN A 345 -15.14 15.05 -7.77
CA ASN A 345 -15.66 13.68 -7.73
C ASN A 345 -14.82 12.78 -8.65
N GLY A 346 -14.33 11.66 -8.12
CA GLY A 346 -13.52 10.72 -8.88
C GLY A 346 -12.08 11.14 -9.12
N ALA A 347 -11.61 12.24 -8.49
CA ALA A 347 -10.20 12.62 -8.47
C ALA A 347 -9.58 12.26 -7.10
N LEU A 348 -8.33 11.78 -7.12
CA LEU A 348 -7.57 11.56 -5.91
C LEU A 348 -6.93 12.85 -5.45
N THR A 349 -7.36 13.37 -4.31
CA THR A 349 -6.72 14.51 -3.63
C THR A 349 -5.94 14.01 -2.44
N GLN A 350 -4.65 14.30 -2.38
CA GLN A 350 -3.76 13.93 -1.27
C GLN A 350 -3.07 15.18 -0.71
N VAL A 351 -2.88 15.20 0.59
CA VAL A 351 -2.32 16.35 1.33
C VAL A 351 -1.20 15.88 2.22
N TRP A 352 -0.05 16.54 2.13
CA TRP A 352 1.09 16.38 3.03
C TRP A 352 1.34 17.71 3.75
N TYR A 353 1.45 17.68 5.07
CA TYR A 353 1.62 18.87 5.90
C TYR A 353 2.87 18.79 6.77
N ASP A 354 3.81 19.67 6.53
CA ASP A 354 4.98 19.86 7.38
C ASP A 354 4.65 20.88 8.48
N SER A 355 4.34 20.39 9.68
CA SER A 355 3.97 21.22 10.82
C SER A 355 5.13 22.09 11.34
N ALA A 356 6.38 21.65 11.16
CA ALA A 356 7.55 22.40 11.60
C ALA A 356 7.80 23.65 10.72
N LYS A 357 7.48 23.55 9.43
CA LYS A 357 7.63 24.66 8.46
C LYS A 357 6.32 25.38 8.20
N ASN A 358 5.20 24.84 8.65
CA ASN A 358 3.85 25.29 8.30
C ASN A 358 3.67 25.39 6.77
N THR A 359 4.06 24.31 6.05
CA THR A 359 3.92 24.19 4.60
C THR A 359 3.08 22.98 4.25
N ALA A 360 2.38 23.01 3.13
CA ALA A 360 1.68 21.86 2.61
C ALA A 360 1.96 21.63 1.13
N THR A 361 1.95 20.35 0.74
CA THR A 361 1.84 19.91 -0.64
C THR A 361 0.47 19.30 -0.83
N ILE A 362 -0.24 19.70 -1.88
CA ILE A 362 -1.53 19.15 -2.25
C ILE A 362 -1.45 18.70 -3.69
N THR A 363 -1.86 17.46 -3.96
CA THR A 363 -1.92 16.93 -5.32
C THR A 363 -3.33 16.48 -5.63
N VAL A 364 -3.75 16.72 -6.86
CA VAL A 364 -5.00 16.20 -7.43
C VAL A 364 -4.66 15.37 -8.65
N ILE A 365 -5.04 14.11 -8.64
CA ILE A 365 -4.86 13.18 -9.76
C ILE A 365 -6.24 12.84 -10.29
N ASN A 366 -6.53 13.27 -11.52
CA ASN A 366 -7.80 13.02 -12.15
C ASN A 366 -7.87 11.61 -12.74
N THR A 367 -9.08 11.04 -12.76
CA THR A 367 -9.41 9.84 -13.52
C THR A 367 -9.91 10.24 -14.89
N TYR A 368 -9.28 9.75 -15.93
CA TYR A 368 -9.66 9.93 -17.30
C TYR A 368 -10.28 8.65 -17.86
N PHE A 369 -11.09 8.82 -18.91
CA PHE A 369 -11.80 7.74 -19.57
C PHE A 369 -11.59 7.86 -21.09
N ALA A 370 -11.35 6.74 -21.75
CA ALA A 370 -11.20 6.67 -23.19
C ALA A 370 -11.64 5.31 -23.74
N GLN A 371 -12.01 5.31 -25.04
CA GLN A 371 -12.21 4.09 -25.80
C GLN A 371 -10.95 3.80 -26.61
N ILE A 372 -10.57 2.55 -26.68
CA ILE A 372 -9.41 2.09 -27.43
C ILE A 372 -9.73 2.12 -28.93
N ALA A 373 -9.08 3.01 -29.66
CA ALA A 373 -9.38 3.26 -31.08
C ALA A 373 -8.61 2.36 -32.06
N ALA A 374 -7.52 1.71 -31.64
CA ALA A 374 -6.71 0.86 -32.48
C ALA A 374 -6.20 -0.35 -31.70
N ALA A 375 -6.03 -1.47 -32.40
CA ALA A 375 -5.51 -2.69 -31.80
C ALA A 375 -4.13 -2.46 -31.18
N TYR A 376 -4.02 -2.92 -29.99
CA TYR A 376 -2.78 -3.07 -29.25
C TYR A 376 -1.78 -3.92 -30.02
N LYS A 377 -0.54 -3.46 -30.14
CA LYS A 377 0.54 -4.22 -30.75
C LYS A 377 1.51 -4.69 -29.66
N ALA A 378 1.46 -5.97 -29.36
CA ALA A 378 2.50 -6.61 -28.55
C ALA A 378 3.89 -6.34 -29.16
N SER A 379 4.78 -5.78 -28.37
CA SER A 379 6.20 -5.68 -28.65
C SER A 379 6.92 -6.88 -28.01
N THR A 380 8.04 -7.29 -28.56
CA THR A 380 8.79 -8.46 -28.08
C THR A 380 9.39 -8.31 -26.68
N THR A 381 9.29 -7.13 -26.05
CA THR A 381 9.89 -6.84 -24.73
C THR A 381 8.97 -6.11 -23.77
N LYS A 382 8.03 -5.33 -24.27
CA LYS A 382 6.95 -4.68 -23.52
C LYS A 382 5.88 -4.27 -24.51
N ASP A 383 4.65 -4.39 -24.09
CA ASP A 383 3.54 -4.03 -24.93
C ASP A 383 3.36 -2.50 -24.90
N ALA A 384 3.67 -1.85 -26.03
CA ALA A 384 3.52 -0.42 -26.17
C ALA A 384 2.11 -0.11 -26.69
N TYR A 385 1.36 0.65 -25.91
CA TYR A 385 0.04 1.12 -26.31
C TYR A 385 0.13 2.51 -26.94
N GLY A 386 -0.01 2.55 -28.23
CA GLY A 386 -0.05 3.81 -28.98
C GLY A 386 -1.41 3.98 -29.61
N ASN A 387 -2.27 4.78 -29.02
CA ASN A 387 -3.37 5.45 -29.64
C ASN A 387 -4.68 5.50 -28.82
N THR A 388 -4.59 6.04 -27.64
CA THR A 388 -5.76 6.53 -26.92
C THR A 388 -6.27 7.87 -27.51
N GLY A 389 -5.69 8.36 -28.62
CA GLY A 389 -5.89 9.75 -29.07
C GLY A 389 -5.18 10.78 -28.19
N LEU A 390 -4.37 10.36 -27.21
CA LEU A 390 -3.76 11.20 -26.18
C LEU A 390 -2.32 11.63 -26.53
N GLY A 391 -1.82 11.25 -27.70
CA GLY A 391 -0.48 11.65 -28.17
C GLY A 391 0.69 11.08 -27.40
N SER A 392 0.48 10.10 -26.50
CA SER A 392 1.52 9.42 -25.74
C SER A 392 1.41 7.91 -25.89
N THR A 393 2.57 7.25 -25.85
CA THR A 393 2.66 5.79 -25.73
C THR A 393 2.63 5.41 -24.26
N TYR A 394 1.92 4.33 -23.94
CA TYR A 394 1.88 3.73 -22.63
C TYR A 394 2.32 2.27 -22.75
N GLU A 395 3.33 1.87 -21.98
CA GLU A 395 3.82 0.51 -21.93
C GLU A 395 3.11 -0.26 -20.83
N THR A 396 2.50 -1.39 -21.16
CA THR A 396 1.80 -2.25 -20.21
C THR A 396 1.88 -3.71 -20.65
N ASP A 397 1.80 -4.61 -19.68
CA ASP A 397 1.67 -6.06 -19.93
C ASP A 397 0.20 -6.48 -20.09
N ASP A 398 -0.74 -5.56 -19.85
CA ASP A 398 -2.18 -5.81 -20.02
C ASP A 398 -2.55 -5.79 -21.52
N ALA A 399 -3.47 -6.66 -21.92
CA ALA A 399 -4.02 -6.71 -23.26
C ALA A 399 -5.31 -5.91 -23.35
N TYR A 400 -5.38 -4.98 -24.30
CA TYR A 400 -6.58 -4.21 -24.61
C TYR A 400 -7.02 -4.46 -26.07
N ALA A 401 -8.32 -4.64 -26.27
CA ALA A 401 -8.91 -4.78 -27.60
C ALA A 401 -9.39 -3.41 -28.15
N VAL A 402 -9.60 -3.35 -29.45
CA VAL A 402 -10.32 -2.22 -30.06
C VAL A 402 -11.73 -2.17 -29.46
N ASP A 403 -12.20 -0.97 -29.21
CA ASP A 403 -13.49 -0.67 -28.58
C ASP A 403 -13.57 -0.94 -27.07
N ASP A 404 -12.51 -1.46 -26.43
CA ASP A 404 -12.45 -1.51 -24.98
C ASP A 404 -12.50 -0.11 -24.39
N TYR A 405 -13.23 0.03 -23.29
CA TYR A 405 -13.24 1.25 -22.49
C TYR A 405 -12.25 1.14 -21.35
N VAL A 406 -11.40 2.16 -21.22
CA VAL A 406 -10.31 2.19 -20.22
C VAL A 406 -10.39 3.43 -19.35
N LEU A 407 -9.96 3.24 -18.11
CA LEU A 407 -9.63 4.31 -17.17
C LEU A 407 -8.12 4.53 -17.19
N TYR A 408 -7.69 5.77 -17.12
CA TYR A 408 -6.27 6.09 -17.03
C TYR A 408 -5.99 7.33 -16.19
N THR A 409 -4.76 7.43 -15.69
CA THR A 409 -4.20 8.66 -15.12
C THR A 409 -3.18 9.24 -16.10
N TYR A 410 -3.07 10.56 -16.12
CA TYR A 410 -2.20 11.27 -17.05
C TYR A 410 -1.41 12.35 -16.32
N SER A 411 -0.08 12.34 -16.45
CA SER A 411 0.75 13.41 -15.93
C SER A 411 0.97 14.50 -16.96
N LYS A 412 0.86 15.74 -16.51
CA LYS A 412 1.22 16.95 -17.26
C LYS A 412 2.54 17.54 -16.82
N MET A 413 3.26 16.87 -15.89
CA MET A 413 4.55 17.33 -15.40
C MET A 413 5.56 17.45 -16.53
N THR A 414 6.28 18.57 -16.58
CA THR A 414 7.33 18.79 -17.58
C THR A 414 8.42 17.72 -17.44
N GLY A 415 8.71 17.04 -18.53
CA GLY A 415 9.68 15.92 -18.56
C GLY A 415 9.09 14.55 -18.21
N ALA A 416 7.84 14.51 -17.74
CA ALA A 416 7.15 13.28 -17.37
C ALA A 416 5.72 13.20 -17.93
N THR A 417 5.41 14.00 -18.95
CA THR A 417 4.08 14.05 -19.57
C THR A 417 3.69 12.73 -20.20
N GLY A 418 2.47 12.26 -19.93
CA GLY A 418 1.95 11.03 -20.53
C GLY A 418 1.04 10.23 -19.62
N VAL A 419 0.51 9.12 -20.15
CA VAL A 419 -0.29 8.16 -19.40
C VAL A 419 0.62 7.46 -18.37
N LYS A 420 0.14 7.34 -17.13
CA LYS A 420 0.89 6.75 -16.02
C LYS A 420 0.29 5.45 -15.52
N SER A 421 -1.01 5.28 -15.67
CA SER A 421 -1.71 4.04 -15.39
C SER A 421 -2.89 3.87 -16.33
N MET A 422 -3.24 2.63 -16.64
CA MET A 422 -4.40 2.29 -17.47
C MET A 422 -4.98 0.97 -17.00
N LYS A 423 -6.31 0.85 -16.98
CA LYS A 423 -7.02 -0.42 -16.77
C LYS A 423 -8.37 -0.41 -17.48
N LEU A 424 -8.94 -1.59 -17.72
CA LEU A 424 -10.30 -1.71 -18.20
C LEU A 424 -11.29 -1.03 -17.25
N ALA A 425 -12.24 -0.30 -17.80
CA ALA A 425 -13.31 0.32 -17.04
C ALA A 425 -14.36 -0.74 -16.65
N GLU A 426 -14.69 -0.78 -15.38
CA GLU A 426 -15.81 -1.59 -14.90
C GLU A 426 -17.12 -0.92 -15.25
N LYS A 427 -18.16 -1.72 -15.57
CA LYS A 427 -19.48 -1.19 -15.83
C LYS A 427 -20.56 -1.87 -15.00
N VAL A 428 -21.61 -1.11 -14.72
CA VAL A 428 -22.83 -1.60 -14.07
C VAL A 428 -24.00 -1.37 -15.01
N THR A 429 -24.76 -2.41 -15.29
CA THR A 429 -25.94 -2.34 -16.15
C THR A 429 -27.20 -2.20 -15.28
N GLY A 430 -28.07 -1.24 -15.62
CA GLY A 430 -29.30 -1.02 -14.88
C GLY A 430 -30.25 -0.02 -15.57
N THR A 431 -31.51 -0.01 -15.12
CA THR A 431 -32.49 0.95 -15.64
C THR A 431 -32.15 2.35 -15.14
N LEU A 432 -32.04 3.31 -16.07
CA LEU A 432 -31.84 4.72 -15.75
C LEU A 432 -33.15 5.33 -15.22
N THR A 433 -33.13 5.70 -13.94
CA THR A 433 -34.33 6.25 -13.26
C THR A 433 -34.18 7.70 -12.81
N GLY A 434 -32.98 8.27 -12.90
CA GLY A 434 -32.71 9.65 -12.52
C GLY A 434 -31.42 10.18 -13.11
N TYR A 435 -31.41 11.47 -13.40
CA TYR A 435 -30.25 12.18 -13.88
C TYR A 435 -30.27 13.64 -13.43
N VAL A 436 -29.16 14.11 -12.90
CA VAL A 436 -28.91 15.52 -12.61
C VAL A 436 -27.63 15.91 -13.32
N GLU A 437 -27.76 16.83 -14.29
CA GLU A 437 -26.67 17.26 -15.16
C GLU A 437 -25.42 17.67 -14.34
N GLY A 438 -24.25 17.12 -14.72
CA GLY A 438 -22.98 17.38 -14.08
C GLY A 438 -22.85 16.91 -12.62
N LYS A 439 -23.88 16.25 -12.05
CA LYS A 439 -23.88 15.86 -10.63
C LYS A 439 -24.03 14.36 -10.41
N SER A 440 -25.08 13.76 -10.97
CA SER A 440 -25.36 12.37 -10.65
C SER A 440 -26.22 11.67 -11.68
N VAL A 441 -26.09 10.35 -11.74
CA VAL A 441 -26.94 9.43 -12.50
C VAL A 441 -27.47 8.35 -11.54
N VAL A 442 -28.74 7.93 -11.71
CA VAL A 442 -29.37 6.86 -10.96
C VAL A 442 -29.68 5.71 -11.90
N ALA A 443 -28.99 4.60 -11.74
CA ALA A 443 -29.17 3.39 -12.54
C ALA A 443 -29.24 2.17 -11.63
N GLY A 444 -30.18 1.24 -11.92
CA GLY A 444 -30.37 0.04 -11.12
C GLY A 444 -30.64 0.32 -9.64
N GLY A 445 -31.26 1.46 -9.30
CA GLY A 445 -31.54 1.88 -7.93
C GLY A 445 -30.34 2.46 -7.15
N THR A 446 -29.16 2.58 -7.78
CA THR A 446 -27.96 3.17 -7.19
C THR A 446 -27.68 4.55 -7.78
N THR A 447 -27.33 5.51 -6.94
CA THR A 447 -26.91 6.85 -7.35
C THR A 447 -25.41 6.90 -7.49
N TYR A 448 -24.91 7.27 -8.66
CA TYR A 448 -23.50 7.49 -8.95
C TYR A 448 -23.26 9.00 -9.14
N LYS A 449 -22.26 9.55 -8.45
CA LYS A 449 -21.79 10.92 -8.72
C LYS A 449 -21.10 10.95 -10.07
N ILE A 450 -21.24 12.03 -10.82
CA ILE A 450 -20.52 12.17 -12.09
C ILE A 450 -19.08 12.61 -11.82
N ASN A 451 -18.14 11.96 -12.47
CA ASN A 451 -16.72 12.29 -12.44
C ASN A 451 -16.48 13.76 -12.85
N ALA A 452 -15.64 14.47 -12.13
CA ALA A 452 -15.39 15.89 -12.36
C ALA A 452 -14.82 16.19 -13.76
N VAL A 453 -13.97 15.30 -14.30
CA VAL A 453 -13.43 15.43 -15.66
C VAL A 453 -14.49 15.12 -16.71
N ALA A 454 -15.29 14.10 -16.48
CA ALA A 454 -16.38 13.73 -17.39
C ALA A 454 -17.49 14.78 -17.43
N ALA A 455 -17.78 15.44 -16.30
CA ALA A 455 -18.77 16.51 -16.24
C ALA A 455 -18.42 17.71 -17.12
N SER A 456 -17.13 17.96 -17.34
CA SER A 456 -16.64 19.05 -18.22
C SER A 456 -16.68 18.71 -19.71
N LYS A 457 -16.79 17.42 -20.05
CA LYS A 457 -16.89 16.91 -21.41
C LYS A 457 -18.35 16.52 -21.66
N ALA A 458 -19.05 17.12 -22.55
CA ALA A 458 -20.47 16.91 -22.87
C ALA A 458 -20.90 15.45 -23.21
N THR A 459 -20.11 14.45 -22.82
CA THR A 459 -20.34 13.03 -23.09
C THR A 459 -21.37 12.37 -22.17
N ILE A 460 -21.69 12.99 -21.02
CA ILE A 460 -22.80 12.57 -20.17
C ILE A 460 -23.83 13.68 -20.19
N GLY A 461 -24.66 13.75 -21.23
CA GLY A 461 -25.52 14.90 -21.20
C GLY A 461 -26.84 14.78 -21.95
N SER A 462 -26.91 15.31 -23.13
CA SER A 462 -28.16 15.47 -23.86
C SER A 462 -28.83 14.15 -24.28
N SER A 463 -28.09 13.05 -24.36
CA SER A 463 -28.64 11.72 -24.70
C SER A 463 -29.33 11.01 -23.51
N LEU A 464 -28.97 11.33 -22.26
CA LEU A 464 -29.54 10.66 -21.10
C LEU A 464 -31.01 11.03 -20.84
N THR A 465 -31.45 12.21 -21.22
CA THR A 465 -32.87 12.57 -21.12
C THR A 465 -33.74 11.64 -21.95
N ASN A 466 -33.26 11.23 -23.12
CA ASN A 466 -33.96 10.29 -23.99
C ASN A 466 -33.82 8.83 -23.55
N ALA A 467 -32.86 8.53 -22.70
CA ALA A 467 -32.58 7.20 -22.19
C ALA A 467 -33.31 6.90 -20.86
N MET A 468 -34.11 7.83 -20.34
CA MET A 468 -34.89 7.61 -19.11
C MET A 468 -35.83 6.41 -19.24
N ASN A 469 -35.79 5.56 -18.20
CA ASN A 469 -36.50 4.28 -18.12
C ASN A 469 -36.02 3.21 -19.12
N THR A 470 -34.86 3.39 -19.74
CA THR A 470 -34.19 2.36 -20.53
C THR A 470 -33.04 1.74 -19.75
N THR A 471 -32.57 0.59 -20.22
CA THR A 471 -31.36 -0.06 -19.63
C THR A 471 -30.15 0.64 -20.20
N VAL A 472 -29.24 1.04 -19.29
CA VAL A 472 -27.97 1.68 -19.60
C VAL A 472 -26.81 0.95 -18.94
N ASP A 473 -25.63 1.08 -19.52
CA ASP A 473 -24.35 0.72 -18.93
C ASP A 473 -23.70 1.98 -18.33
N VAL A 474 -23.46 1.97 -17.04
CA VAL A 474 -22.74 3.04 -16.33
C VAL A 474 -21.31 2.56 -16.12
N TYR A 475 -20.35 3.21 -16.75
CA TYR A 475 -18.92 2.95 -16.57
C TYR A 475 -18.42 3.71 -15.36
N LEU A 476 -17.73 2.99 -14.48
CA LEU A 476 -17.30 3.51 -13.20
C LEU A 476 -15.83 3.93 -13.24
N GLY A 477 -15.53 5.09 -12.66
CA GLY A 477 -14.19 5.58 -12.39
C GLY A 477 -13.49 4.77 -11.28
N PHE A 478 -12.25 5.13 -11.01
CA PHE A 478 -11.44 4.46 -9.96
C PHE A 478 -12.10 4.48 -8.58
N TYR A 479 -12.96 5.43 -8.32
CA TYR A 479 -13.59 5.64 -7.00
C TYR A 479 -15.10 5.39 -7.01
N GLY A 480 -15.61 4.71 -8.06
CA GLY A 480 -17.02 4.34 -8.16
C GLY A 480 -17.93 5.48 -8.65
N ASP A 481 -17.35 6.55 -9.13
CA ASP A 481 -18.02 7.67 -9.82
C ASP A 481 -18.38 7.29 -11.25
N ALA A 482 -19.41 7.90 -11.83
CA ALA A 482 -19.77 7.65 -13.22
C ALA A 482 -18.87 8.47 -14.17
N VAL A 483 -18.10 7.79 -15.01
CA VAL A 483 -17.25 8.44 -16.04
C VAL A 483 -17.89 8.46 -17.41
N TYR A 484 -18.79 7.52 -17.68
CA TYR A 484 -19.51 7.44 -18.94
C TYR A 484 -20.81 6.64 -18.76
N VAL A 485 -21.83 6.96 -19.54
CA VAL A 485 -23.09 6.23 -19.57
C VAL A 485 -23.47 5.97 -21.02
N ASP A 486 -23.74 4.72 -21.35
CA ASP A 486 -24.11 4.29 -22.69
C ASP A 486 -25.41 3.50 -22.68
N ALA A 487 -26.08 3.39 -23.82
CA ALA A 487 -27.17 2.45 -23.98
C ALA A 487 -26.64 1.02 -23.81
N ALA A 488 -27.28 0.23 -22.98
CA ALA A 488 -26.89 -1.17 -22.89
C ALA A 488 -27.08 -1.86 -24.23
N ALA A 489 -26.12 -2.67 -24.64
CA ALA A 489 -26.27 -3.51 -25.83
C ALA A 489 -27.60 -4.27 -25.74
N ALA A 490 -28.42 -4.23 -26.76
CA ALA A 490 -29.65 -4.98 -26.79
C ALA A 490 -29.31 -6.46 -26.62
N SER A 491 -29.80 -7.10 -25.56
CA SER A 491 -29.76 -8.56 -25.48
C SER A 491 -30.60 -9.06 -26.67
N ASP A 492 -30.07 -9.99 -27.44
CA ASP A 492 -30.83 -10.65 -28.52
C ASP A 492 -32.15 -11.18 -27.95
N ALA A 493 -33.20 -10.42 -28.11
CA ALA A 493 -34.54 -10.83 -27.76
C ALA A 493 -35.07 -11.68 -28.92
N TYR A 494 -34.98 -12.98 -28.79
CA TYR A 494 -35.70 -13.87 -29.71
C TYR A 494 -37.22 -13.76 -29.46
N ALA A 495 -37.89 -13.01 -30.29
CA ALA A 495 -39.34 -12.99 -30.33
C ALA A 495 -39.83 -14.18 -31.16
N ALA A 496 -40.41 -15.19 -30.50
CA ALA A 496 -41.14 -16.24 -31.20
C ALA A 496 -42.45 -15.66 -31.73
N VAL A 497 -42.58 -15.51 -33.05
CA VAL A 497 -43.85 -15.18 -33.67
C VAL A 497 -44.77 -16.42 -33.60
N ILE A 498 -45.66 -16.44 -32.61
CA ILE A 498 -46.59 -17.56 -32.38
C ILE A 498 -47.85 -17.47 -33.23
N GLY A 499 -48.00 -16.52 -34.13
CA GLY A 499 -49.10 -16.41 -35.10
C GLY A 499 -49.06 -15.15 -35.93
N SER A 500 -49.27 -15.31 -37.21
CA SER A 500 -49.58 -14.19 -38.11
C SER A 500 -51.05 -14.23 -38.45
N ASN A 501 -51.84 -13.25 -37.99
CA ASN A 501 -53.17 -13.02 -38.53
C ASN A 501 -53.06 -12.14 -39.77
N SER A 502 -53.29 -12.75 -40.93
CA SER A 502 -53.49 -11.97 -42.15
C SER A 502 -54.93 -11.41 -42.15
N ALA A 503 -55.06 -10.22 -41.54
CA ALA A 503 -56.28 -9.46 -41.74
C ALA A 503 -56.17 -8.75 -43.07
N SER A 504 -56.92 -9.24 -44.04
CA SER A 504 -57.25 -8.49 -45.25
C SER A 504 -58.21 -7.36 -44.88
N GLY A 505 -57.72 -6.21 -44.60
CA GLY A 505 -58.53 -5.03 -44.27
C GLY A 505 -57.67 -3.81 -44.04
N THR A 506 -57.87 -2.83 -44.83
CA THR A 506 -57.26 -1.49 -44.74
C THR A 506 -57.41 -0.92 -43.33
N GLY A 507 -56.32 -0.89 -42.62
CA GLY A 507 -56.20 -0.23 -41.33
C GLY A 507 -54.72 -0.10 -40.98
N SER A 508 -54.20 1.10 -41.13
CA SER A 508 -52.87 1.50 -40.68
C SER A 508 -52.69 1.18 -39.18
N LEU A 509 -51.62 0.52 -38.86
CA LEU A 509 -51.06 0.51 -37.51
C LEU A 509 -50.43 1.87 -37.23
#